data_ee137c5dec6462c926739f6517a53671
#
_entry.id   ee137c5dec6462c926739f6517a53671
#
_cell.length_a   1.000
_cell.length_b   1.000
_cell.length_c   1.000
_cell.angle_alpha   90.00
_cell.angle_beta   90.00
_cell.angle_gamma   90.00
#
_symmetry.space_group_name_H-M   'P 1'
#
loop_
_entity.id
_entity.type
_entity.pdbx_description
1 polymer ?
#
loop_
_entity_poly.entity_id
_entity_poly.type
_entity_poly.pdbx_seq_one_letter_code
_entity_poly.pdbx_strand_id
1 'polypeptide(L)'
;MMKTSDLSCCLFLTAMMLTAACDPGAPVDSKAIKEEIQSRKIRKVSASDIMTSALTTGEAIQAEVTRQHLASLLAVEKSIDRCTLPSLPAVVEAQARGIEVSRISLNPRRRGRALDSVEVAVYEAFEYAARRQLKIIPSLEELNETTLRYWAPIYMKQACQRCHGKKGLQIDAKTNKLLQEQFPEDQSFDFEEGALMGLWRIKMPKKEIIKNL
;
A
#
# COMPACT_ATOMS: atom_id res chain seq x y z
N MET A 1 -76.82 -59.36 -0.26
CA MET A 1 -75.55 -60.11 -0.33
C MET A 1 -74.43 -59.16 -0.75
N MET A 2 -73.72 -58.62 0.20
CA MET A 2 -72.52 -57.73 -0.06
C MET A 2 -71.30 -58.62 -0.16
N LYS A 3 -70.56 -58.49 -1.24
CA LYS A 3 -69.31 -59.23 -1.52
C LYS A 3 -68.21 -58.83 -0.62
N THR A 4 -67.61 -59.77 0.09
CA THR A 4 -66.49 -59.62 1.06
C THR A 4 -65.11 -59.44 0.41
N SER A 5 -65.02 -58.95 -0.84
CA SER A 5 -63.74 -58.85 -1.56
C SER A 5 -63.09 -57.46 -1.54
N ASP A 6 -63.79 -56.42 -1.09
CA ASP A 6 -63.30 -55.06 -1.15
C ASP A 6 -62.57 -54.61 0.12
N LEU A 7 -62.63 -55.35 1.21
CA LEU A 7 -61.98 -54.98 2.49
C LEU A 7 -60.52 -55.42 2.59
N SER A 8 -60.10 -56.39 1.74
CA SER A 8 -58.73 -56.91 1.76
C SER A 8 -57.73 -56.03 0.99
N CYS A 9 -58.21 -55.26 0.00
CA CYS A 9 -57.35 -54.42 -0.82
C CYS A 9 -56.97 -53.13 -0.12
N CYS A 10 -57.84 -52.61 0.75
CA CYS A 10 -57.51 -51.35 1.52
C CYS A 10 -56.51 -51.58 2.66
N LEU A 11 -56.43 -52.75 3.25
CA LEU A 11 -55.50 -53.09 4.31
C LEU A 11 -54.05 -53.28 3.80
N PHE A 12 -53.86 -53.67 2.52
CA PHE A 12 -52.50 -53.79 1.93
C PHE A 12 -51.95 -52.46 1.47
N LEU A 13 -52.79 -51.50 1.09
CA LEU A 13 -52.33 -50.18 0.69
C LEU A 13 -51.88 -49.26 1.87
N THR A 14 -52.46 -49.51 3.08
CA THR A 14 -52.06 -48.72 4.26
C THR A 14 -50.79 -49.25 4.93
N ALA A 15 -50.40 -50.51 4.71
CA ALA A 15 -49.12 -51.04 5.24
C ALA A 15 -47.87 -50.60 4.46
N MET A 16 -48.02 -50.08 3.23
CA MET A 16 -46.87 -49.71 2.37
C MET A 16 -46.47 -48.28 2.48
N MET A 17 -47.16 -47.42 3.25
CA MET A 17 -46.83 -46.01 3.44
C MET A 17 -46.03 -45.68 4.72
N LEU A 18 -45.64 -46.70 5.51
CA LEU A 18 -44.93 -46.46 6.80
C LEU A 18 -43.44 -46.78 6.80
N THR A 19 -42.85 -47.08 5.63
CA THR A 19 -41.39 -47.35 5.54
C THR A 19 -40.57 -46.29 4.82
N ALA A 20 -41.15 -45.12 4.54
CA ALA A 20 -40.39 -44.00 3.92
C ALA A 20 -40.09 -42.92 4.94
N ALA A 21 -39.29 -43.23 5.96
CA ALA A 21 -38.76 -42.19 6.80
C ALA A 21 -37.56 -42.69 7.62
N CYS A 22 -36.42 -42.60 7.07
CA CYS A 22 -35.12 -42.32 7.65
C CYS A 22 -34.08 -42.65 6.57
N ASP A 23 -33.93 -41.73 5.64
CA ASP A 23 -32.69 -41.69 4.87
C ASP A 23 -31.59 -41.35 5.90
N PRO A 24 -30.69 -42.27 6.25
CA PRO A 24 -29.54 -41.90 7.07
C PRO A 24 -28.74 -40.95 6.23
N GLY A 25 -28.93 -39.63 6.48
CA GLY A 25 -28.25 -38.57 5.76
C GLY A 25 -26.81 -38.93 5.54
N ALA A 26 -26.26 -38.56 4.39
CA ALA A 26 -24.89 -38.85 4.00
C ALA A 26 -23.94 -38.61 5.20
N PRO A 27 -22.95 -39.46 5.44
CA PRO A 27 -22.05 -39.33 6.60
C PRO A 27 -21.41 -37.93 6.58
N VAL A 28 -21.70 -37.19 7.63
CA VAL A 28 -21.21 -35.85 7.79
C VAL A 28 -19.68 -35.90 7.84
N ASP A 29 -19.02 -35.32 6.85
CA ASP A 29 -17.55 -35.21 6.84
C ASP A 29 -17.11 -34.28 7.95
N SER A 30 -16.83 -34.86 9.11
CA SER A 30 -16.37 -34.15 10.30
C SER A 30 -15.06 -33.39 10.06
N LYS A 31 -14.24 -33.79 9.05
CA LYS A 31 -13.01 -33.13 8.69
C LYS A 31 -13.31 -31.86 7.91
N ALA A 32 -14.15 -31.91 6.91
CA ALA A 32 -14.60 -30.77 6.13
C ALA A 32 -15.25 -29.69 7.03
N ILE A 33 -16.10 -30.09 7.98
CA ILE A 33 -16.74 -29.19 8.94
C ILE A 33 -15.68 -28.56 9.86
N LYS A 34 -14.72 -29.32 10.36
CA LYS A 34 -13.62 -28.75 11.19
C LYS A 34 -12.78 -27.76 10.41
N GLU A 35 -12.47 -28.04 9.16
CA GLU A 35 -11.73 -27.13 8.28
C GLU A 35 -12.54 -25.86 8.01
N GLU A 36 -13.84 -25.99 7.78
CA GLU A 36 -14.72 -24.83 7.59
C GLU A 36 -14.85 -23.98 8.87
N ILE A 37 -15.04 -24.61 10.04
CA ILE A 37 -15.02 -23.89 11.32
C ILE A 37 -13.69 -23.20 11.56
N GLN A 38 -12.58 -23.84 11.23
CA GLN A 38 -11.25 -23.26 11.38
C GLN A 38 -11.03 -22.08 10.41
N SER A 39 -11.51 -22.17 9.18
CA SER A 39 -11.44 -21.09 8.18
C SER A 39 -12.31 -19.88 8.56
N ARG A 40 -13.43 -20.12 9.23
CA ARG A 40 -14.35 -19.07 9.71
C ARG A 40 -13.97 -18.48 11.07
N LYS A 41 -12.92 -18.99 11.70
CA LYS A 41 -12.46 -18.49 13.00
C LYS A 41 -12.06 -17.04 12.88
N ILE A 42 -12.78 -16.14 13.56
CA ILE A 42 -12.43 -14.72 13.64
C ILE A 42 -11.05 -14.61 14.29
N ARG A 43 -10.05 -14.26 13.49
CA ARG A 43 -8.72 -14.00 13.98
C ARG A 43 -8.72 -12.62 14.66
N LYS A 44 -8.44 -12.59 15.95
CA LYS A 44 -8.23 -11.33 16.67
C LYS A 44 -6.90 -10.74 16.20
N VAL A 45 -6.96 -9.64 15.47
CA VAL A 45 -5.79 -8.87 15.04
C VAL A 45 -5.61 -7.74 16.04
N SER A 46 -4.43 -7.64 16.66
CA SER A 46 -4.15 -6.57 17.60
C SER A 46 -3.77 -5.27 16.86
N ALA A 47 -3.92 -4.12 17.52
CA ALA A 47 -3.45 -2.84 16.98
C ALA A 47 -1.95 -2.88 16.71
N SER A 48 -1.17 -3.55 17.55
CA SER A 48 0.27 -3.75 17.35
C SER A 48 0.60 -4.53 16.09
N ASP A 49 -0.16 -5.60 15.79
CA ASP A 49 0.05 -6.39 14.56
C ASP A 49 -0.23 -5.53 13.33
N ILE A 50 -1.29 -4.72 13.37
CA ILE A 50 -1.64 -3.80 12.26
C ILE A 50 -0.51 -2.78 12.05
N MET A 51 -0.02 -2.16 13.12
CA MET A 51 1.04 -1.14 13.02
C MET A 51 2.36 -1.75 12.52
N THR A 52 2.75 -2.93 13.02
CA THR A 52 3.95 -3.62 12.57
C THR A 52 3.86 -4.02 11.10
N SER A 53 2.74 -4.60 10.68
CA SER A 53 2.51 -4.98 9.28
C SER A 53 2.46 -3.77 8.35
N ALA A 54 1.85 -2.67 8.79
CA ALA A 54 1.81 -1.42 8.03
C ALA A 54 3.21 -0.81 7.86
N LEU A 55 4.04 -0.81 8.91
CA LEU A 55 5.42 -0.33 8.84
C LEU A 55 6.22 -1.14 7.81
N THR A 56 6.20 -2.48 7.94
CA THR A 56 6.87 -3.39 7.00
C THR A 56 6.36 -3.21 5.56
N THR A 57 5.04 -3.03 5.37
CA THR A 57 4.44 -2.79 4.05
C THR A 57 4.93 -1.45 3.48
N GLY A 58 4.95 -0.40 4.29
CA GLY A 58 5.45 0.92 3.89
C GLY A 58 6.92 0.88 3.48
N GLU A 59 7.75 0.21 4.26
CA GLU A 59 9.18 0.01 3.96
C GLU A 59 9.40 -0.76 2.65
N ALA A 60 8.65 -1.84 2.43
CA ALA A 60 8.75 -2.63 1.21
C ALA A 60 8.35 -1.82 -0.03
N ILE A 61 7.23 -1.07 0.03
CA ILE A 61 6.78 -0.21 -1.08
C ILE A 61 7.82 0.88 -1.33
N GLN A 62 8.29 1.56 -0.29
CA GLN A 62 9.31 2.60 -0.41
C GLN A 62 10.60 2.08 -1.06
N ALA A 63 11.10 0.93 -0.61
CA ALA A 63 12.30 0.32 -1.15
C ALA A 63 12.16 -0.01 -2.63
N GLU A 64 11.04 -0.63 -3.02
CA GLU A 64 10.81 -1.03 -4.40
C GLU A 64 10.60 0.17 -5.33
N VAL A 65 9.81 1.17 -4.91
CA VAL A 65 9.64 2.41 -5.67
C VAL A 65 10.96 3.15 -5.82
N THR A 66 11.78 3.20 -4.76
CA THR A 66 13.11 3.82 -4.82
C THR A 66 14.02 3.07 -5.79
N ARG A 67 14.02 1.74 -5.76
CA ARG A 67 14.82 0.89 -6.67
C ARG A 67 14.42 1.13 -8.14
N GLN A 68 13.12 1.09 -8.44
CA GLN A 68 12.60 1.32 -9.79
C GLN A 68 12.90 2.74 -10.28
N HIS A 69 12.74 3.72 -9.41
CA HIS A 69 13.04 5.12 -9.72
C HIS A 69 14.51 5.31 -10.06
N LEU A 70 15.44 4.80 -9.24
CA LEU A 70 16.87 4.87 -9.52
C LEU A 70 17.24 4.15 -10.80
N ALA A 71 16.68 2.95 -11.05
CA ALA A 71 16.91 2.22 -12.30
C ALA A 71 16.43 3.03 -13.52
N SER A 72 15.28 3.71 -13.42
CA SER A 72 14.79 4.59 -14.48
C SER A 72 15.69 5.79 -14.77
N LEU A 73 16.36 6.32 -13.76
CA LEU A 73 17.31 7.42 -13.92
C LEU A 73 18.61 6.98 -14.64
N LEU A 74 19.02 5.72 -14.45
CA LEU A 74 20.23 5.17 -15.05
C LEU A 74 20.03 4.67 -16.48
N ALA A 75 18.81 4.23 -16.80
CA ALA A 75 18.52 3.49 -18.04
C ALA A 75 18.49 4.32 -19.33
N VAL A 76 18.42 5.65 -19.27
CA VAL A 76 18.30 6.49 -20.49
C VAL A 76 18.91 7.88 -20.35
N GLU A 77 19.58 8.31 -21.43
CA GLU A 77 20.01 9.68 -21.63
C GLU A 77 18.84 10.68 -21.66
N LYS A 78 18.90 11.69 -20.78
CA LYS A 78 18.32 13.04 -20.97
C LYS A 78 16.80 13.28 -20.94
N SER A 79 15.98 12.50 -20.27
CA SER A 79 14.59 12.93 -20.05
C SER A 79 14.38 13.46 -18.64
N ILE A 80 13.96 14.74 -18.55
CA ILE A 80 13.61 15.44 -17.31
C ILE A 80 12.32 14.86 -16.70
N ASP A 81 11.45 14.23 -17.50
CA ASP A 81 10.17 13.67 -17.10
C ASP A 81 10.25 12.40 -16.22
N ARG A 82 11.47 11.89 -16.02
CA ARG A 82 11.67 10.59 -15.33
C ARG A 82 11.54 10.64 -13.80
N CYS A 83 11.40 11.81 -13.22
CA CYS A 83 11.10 11.94 -11.81
C CYS A 83 9.61 11.78 -11.49
N THR A 84 8.79 11.28 -12.42
CA THR A 84 7.36 11.04 -12.20
C THR A 84 7.13 9.68 -11.53
N LEU A 85 6.39 9.68 -10.42
CA LEU A 85 6.06 8.45 -9.68
C LEU A 85 4.94 7.63 -10.34
N PRO A 86 3.87 8.23 -10.90
CA PRO A 86 2.66 7.49 -11.28
C PRO A 86 2.87 6.38 -12.30
N SER A 87 3.93 6.46 -13.10
CA SER A 87 4.23 5.48 -14.14
C SER A 87 5.11 4.30 -13.65
N LEU A 88 5.58 4.32 -12.42
CA LEU A 88 6.39 3.22 -11.89
C LEU A 88 5.51 2.01 -11.57
N PRO A 89 5.88 0.80 -12.00
CA PRO A 89 5.09 -0.42 -11.76
C PRO A 89 4.71 -0.61 -10.28
N ALA A 90 5.64 -0.40 -9.35
CA ALA A 90 5.36 -0.51 -7.92
C ALA A 90 4.33 0.51 -7.41
N VAL A 91 4.26 1.70 -8.01
CA VAL A 91 3.23 2.71 -7.68
C VAL A 91 1.88 2.28 -8.24
N VAL A 92 1.83 1.77 -9.47
CA VAL A 92 0.61 1.26 -10.10
C VAL A 92 0.04 0.09 -9.29
N GLU A 93 0.89 -0.86 -8.86
CA GLU A 93 0.50 -1.98 -8.02
C GLU A 93 -0.03 -1.51 -6.65
N ALA A 94 0.65 -0.57 -6.01
CA ALA A 94 0.19 0.01 -4.75
C ALA A 94 -1.18 0.68 -4.90
N GLN A 95 -1.39 1.44 -5.98
CA GLN A 95 -2.68 2.08 -6.29
C GLN A 95 -3.81 1.08 -6.52
N ALA A 96 -3.55 -0.04 -7.18
CA ALA A 96 -4.53 -1.12 -7.37
C ALA A 96 -5.01 -1.70 -6.02
N ARG A 97 -4.20 -1.61 -4.97
CA ARG A 97 -4.52 -1.99 -3.59
C ARG A 97 -5.13 -0.83 -2.79
N GLY A 98 -5.37 0.31 -3.40
CA GLY A 98 -5.86 1.53 -2.74
C GLY A 98 -4.80 2.25 -1.89
N ILE A 99 -3.52 1.95 -2.09
CA ILE A 99 -2.39 2.59 -1.40
C ILE A 99 -1.92 3.78 -2.22
N GLU A 100 -1.92 4.96 -1.61
CA GLU A 100 -1.43 6.20 -2.25
C GLU A 100 0.05 6.40 -1.95
N VAL A 101 0.90 6.42 -2.97
CA VAL A 101 2.33 6.71 -2.87
C VAL A 101 2.62 8.10 -3.41
N SER A 102 3.20 8.95 -2.58
CA SER A 102 3.55 10.32 -2.96
C SER A 102 4.83 10.80 -2.26
N ARG A 103 5.32 11.94 -2.71
CA ARG A 103 6.46 12.65 -2.09
C ARG A 103 6.02 14.03 -1.68
N ILE A 104 6.56 14.51 -0.56
CA ILE A 104 6.43 15.89 -0.13
C ILE A 104 7.81 16.53 0.03
N SER A 105 7.89 17.84 -0.18
CA SER A 105 9.09 18.65 0.05
C SER A 105 8.68 20.08 0.37
N LEU A 106 9.45 20.77 1.18
CA LEU A 106 9.32 22.22 1.36
C LEU A 106 9.85 23.00 0.15
N ASN A 107 10.78 22.38 -0.61
CA ASN A 107 11.35 22.95 -1.84
C ASN A 107 10.93 22.11 -3.05
N PRO A 108 9.65 22.15 -3.47
CA PRO A 108 9.16 21.32 -4.54
C PRO A 108 9.61 21.82 -5.93
N ARG A 109 9.82 20.88 -6.86
CA ARG A 109 10.08 21.23 -8.27
C ARG A 109 8.83 21.76 -8.96
N ARG A 110 7.68 21.15 -8.69
CA ARG A 110 6.37 21.61 -9.16
C ARG A 110 5.57 22.14 -7.98
N ARG A 111 4.97 23.29 -8.14
CA ARG A 111 3.93 23.69 -7.20
C ARG A 111 2.81 22.67 -7.23
N GLY A 112 2.58 22.09 -6.09
CA GLY A 112 1.47 21.19 -5.84
C GLY A 112 0.51 21.78 -4.80
N ARG A 113 -0.27 20.94 -4.19
CA ARG A 113 -1.01 21.29 -2.99
C ARG A 113 -0.06 21.77 -1.90
N ALA A 114 -0.39 22.86 -1.23
CA ALA A 114 0.34 23.28 -0.04
C ALA A 114 0.33 22.16 1.01
N LEU A 115 1.42 22.02 1.72
CA LEU A 115 1.50 21.09 2.85
C LEU A 115 0.60 21.61 3.97
N ASP A 116 -0.11 20.70 4.65
CA ASP A 116 -0.83 21.04 5.86
C ASP A 116 0.13 21.17 7.06
N SER A 117 -0.37 21.69 8.18
CA SER A 117 0.47 21.94 9.37
C SER A 117 1.12 20.67 9.93
N VAL A 118 0.47 19.53 9.82
CA VAL A 118 1.02 18.23 10.27
C VAL A 118 2.15 17.80 9.34
N GLU A 119 1.96 17.91 8.03
CA GLU A 119 2.98 17.58 7.03
C GLU A 119 4.22 18.45 7.18
N VAL A 120 4.04 19.74 7.45
CA VAL A 120 5.14 20.68 7.74
C VAL A 120 5.87 20.25 9.01
N ALA A 121 5.16 20.02 10.11
CA ALA A 121 5.77 19.63 11.39
C ALA A 121 6.54 18.30 11.27
N VAL A 122 5.98 17.32 10.55
CA VAL A 122 6.68 16.05 10.29
C VAL A 122 7.95 16.30 9.46
N TYR A 123 7.86 17.11 8.40
CA TYR A 123 9.03 17.44 7.59
C TYR A 123 10.14 18.11 8.42
N GLU A 124 9.79 19.10 9.22
CA GLU A 124 10.72 19.82 10.10
C GLU A 124 11.38 18.90 11.12
N ALA A 125 10.65 17.93 11.68
CA ALA A 125 11.20 16.92 12.59
C ALA A 125 12.25 16.05 11.90
N PHE A 126 11.99 15.60 10.68
CA PHE A 126 12.96 14.85 9.88
C PHE A 126 14.16 15.71 9.49
N GLU A 127 13.94 16.96 9.13
CA GLU A 127 15.02 17.90 8.78
C GLU A 127 15.90 18.20 10.00
N TYR A 128 15.31 18.43 11.16
CA TYR A 128 16.05 18.60 12.42
C TYR A 128 16.93 17.39 12.72
N ALA A 129 16.38 16.19 12.61
CA ALA A 129 17.11 14.95 12.84
C ALA A 129 18.26 14.78 11.82
N ALA A 130 18.02 15.10 10.53
CA ALA A 130 19.03 15.02 9.49
C ALA A 130 20.19 16.01 9.76
N ARG A 131 19.87 17.27 10.09
CA ARG A 131 20.89 18.30 10.42
C ARG A 131 21.74 17.94 11.64
N ARG A 132 21.16 17.19 12.60
CA ARG A 132 21.84 16.72 13.81
C ARG A 132 22.52 15.37 13.64
N GLN A 133 22.46 14.79 12.44
CA GLN A 133 22.99 13.45 12.13
C GLN A 133 22.45 12.35 13.08
N LEU A 134 21.21 12.56 13.54
CA LEU A 134 20.51 11.55 14.34
C LEU A 134 20.08 10.38 13.46
N LYS A 135 19.95 9.20 14.05
CA LYS A 135 19.40 8.05 13.36
C LYS A 135 17.93 8.33 13.04
N ILE A 136 17.64 8.49 11.75
CA ILE A 136 16.28 8.66 11.27
C ILE A 136 15.71 7.29 10.94
N ILE A 137 14.56 7.00 11.52
CA ILE A 137 13.76 5.81 11.24
C ILE A 137 12.45 6.24 10.59
N PRO A 138 11.88 5.42 9.69
CA PRO A 138 10.52 5.65 9.21
C PRO A 138 9.53 5.78 10.36
N SER A 139 8.50 6.57 10.18
CA SER A 139 7.42 6.71 11.16
C SER A 139 6.08 6.35 10.55
N LEU A 140 5.16 5.91 11.40
CA LEU A 140 3.80 5.53 11.03
C LEU A 140 2.83 6.21 11.99
N GLU A 141 1.76 6.77 11.45
CA GLU A 141 0.69 7.39 12.23
C GLU A 141 -0.69 6.96 11.74
N GLU A 142 -1.68 7.06 12.59
CA GLU A 142 -3.08 6.95 12.20
C GLU A 142 -3.56 8.29 11.66
N LEU A 143 -3.86 8.36 10.36
CA LEU A 143 -4.45 9.55 9.75
C LEU A 143 -5.91 9.71 10.15
N ASN A 144 -6.61 8.58 10.26
CA ASN A 144 -7.98 8.46 10.74
C ASN A 144 -8.29 6.97 11.08
N GLU A 145 -9.54 6.68 11.45
CA GLU A 145 -9.97 5.32 11.84
C GLU A 145 -9.69 4.23 10.79
N THR A 146 -9.65 4.60 9.51
CA THR A 146 -9.54 3.65 8.38
C THR A 146 -8.22 3.68 7.64
N THR A 147 -7.35 4.67 7.93
CA THR A 147 -6.16 4.95 7.12
C THR A 147 -4.94 5.18 7.98
N LEU A 148 -3.85 4.52 7.63
CA LEU A 148 -2.51 4.73 8.17
C LEU A 148 -1.68 5.55 7.20
N ARG A 149 -0.74 6.33 7.71
CA ARG A 149 0.19 7.13 6.92
C ARG A 149 1.62 6.86 7.36
N TYR A 150 2.42 6.40 6.41
CA TYR A 150 3.83 6.09 6.58
C TYR A 150 4.69 7.24 6.04
N TRP A 151 5.75 7.55 6.75
CA TRP A 151 6.73 8.57 6.42
C TRP A 151 8.14 7.99 6.40
N ALA A 152 8.92 8.35 5.38
CA ALA A 152 10.33 8.02 5.34
C ALA A 152 11.14 9.09 4.60
N PRO A 153 12.42 9.30 4.95
CA PRO A 153 13.22 10.34 4.34
C PRO A 153 13.60 9.99 2.90
N ILE A 154 13.74 11.01 2.08
CA ILE A 154 14.34 10.95 0.75
C ILE A 154 15.65 11.74 0.81
N TYR A 155 16.75 11.02 0.72
CA TYR A 155 18.08 11.63 0.71
C TYR A 155 18.61 11.84 -0.71
N MET A 156 19.36 12.92 -0.89
CA MET A 156 20.10 13.21 -2.11
C MET A 156 21.12 12.09 -2.38
N LYS A 157 21.04 11.49 -3.55
CA LYS A 157 22.01 10.53 -4.06
C LYS A 157 22.77 11.12 -5.24
N GLN A 158 23.97 10.62 -5.51
CA GLN A 158 24.79 11.06 -6.64
C GLN A 158 24.01 11.08 -7.96
N ALA A 159 23.20 10.07 -8.24
CA ALA A 159 22.38 10.00 -9.46
C ALA A 159 21.33 11.14 -9.57
N CYS A 160 20.98 11.80 -8.48
CA CYS A 160 20.01 12.89 -8.43
C CYS A 160 20.67 14.25 -8.67
N GLN A 161 21.99 14.38 -8.47
CA GLN A 161 22.72 15.65 -8.50
C GLN A 161 22.63 16.36 -9.84
N ARG A 162 22.59 15.63 -10.95
CA ARG A 162 22.49 16.22 -12.29
C ARG A 162 21.21 17.04 -12.53
N CYS A 163 20.21 16.89 -11.67
CA CYS A 163 18.95 17.64 -11.76
C CYS A 163 18.61 18.41 -10.47
N HIS A 164 19.21 18.03 -9.34
CA HIS A 164 18.93 18.61 -8.03
C HIS A 164 20.16 19.18 -7.31
N GLY A 165 21.33 19.07 -7.92
CA GLY A 165 22.58 19.64 -7.41
C GLY A 165 22.71 21.13 -7.68
N LYS A 166 23.95 21.65 -7.63
CA LYS A 166 24.26 23.06 -7.85
C LYS A 166 24.27 23.40 -9.35
N LYS A 167 23.60 24.48 -9.72
CA LYS A 167 23.56 24.99 -11.09
C LYS A 167 24.98 25.42 -11.52
N GLY A 168 25.37 25.03 -12.74
CA GLY A 168 26.70 25.30 -13.27
C GLY A 168 27.82 24.42 -12.73
N LEU A 169 27.53 23.49 -11.79
CA LEU A 169 28.48 22.50 -11.29
C LEU A 169 28.01 21.08 -11.61
N GLN A 170 26.96 20.57 -10.96
CA GLN A 170 26.39 19.26 -11.23
C GLN A 170 25.26 19.33 -12.27
N ILE A 171 24.53 20.45 -12.31
CA ILE A 171 23.49 20.70 -13.33
C ILE A 171 24.14 21.49 -14.46
N ASP A 172 24.36 20.83 -15.61
CA ASP A 172 24.91 21.48 -16.81
C ASP A 172 23.95 22.52 -17.40
N ALA A 173 24.48 23.41 -18.25
CA ALA A 173 23.74 24.53 -18.83
C ALA A 173 22.50 24.06 -19.65
N LYS A 174 22.62 22.94 -20.38
CA LYS A 174 21.52 22.39 -21.19
C LYS A 174 20.41 21.85 -20.28
N THR A 175 20.77 21.07 -19.27
CA THR A 175 19.82 20.55 -18.28
C THR A 175 19.15 21.69 -17.51
N ASN A 176 19.92 22.69 -17.08
CA ASN A 176 19.38 23.85 -16.38
C ASN A 176 18.35 24.62 -17.23
N LYS A 177 18.64 24.84 -18.53
CA LYS A 177 17.70 25.48 -19.45
C LYS A 177 16.38 24.69 -19.56
N LEU A 178 16.47 23.37 -19.76
CA LEU A 178 15.29 22.50 -19.82
C LEU A 178 14.48 22.51 -18.52
N LEU A 179 15.16 22.51 -17.37
CA LEU A 179 14.50 22.59 -16.07
C LEU A 179 13.76 23.92 -15.90
N GLN A 180 14.36 25.04 -16.29
CA GLN A 180 13.73 26.35 -16.24
C GLN A 180 12.51 26.47 -17.16
N GLU A 181 12.58 25.88 -18.36
CA GLU A 181 11.48 25.87 -19.31
C GLU A 181 10.28 25.03 -18.82
N GLN A 182 10.56 23.86 -18.24
CA GLN A 182 9.50 22.96 -17.77
C GLN A 182 8.99 23.30 -16.35
N PHE A 183 9.85 23.86 -15.51
CA PHE A 183 9.57 24.13 -14.10
C PHE A 183 10.06 25.54 -13.72
N PRO A 184 9.38 26.60 -14.18
CA PRO A 184 9.83 27.98 -13.96
C PRO A 184 9.88 28.37 -12.49
N GLU A 185 9.13 27.68 -11.63
CA GLU A 185 9.12 27.90 -10.17
C GLU A 185 9.89 26.83 -9.39
N ASP A 186 10.81 26.12 -10.04
CA ASP A 186 11.60 25.06 -9.41
C ASP A 186 12.44 25.57 -8.24
N GLN A 187 12.21 25.00 -7.07
CA GLN A 187 12.99 25.24 -5.84
C GLN A 187 13.82 24.01 -5.43
N SER A 188 13.77 22.93 -6.22
CA SER A 188 14.36 21.64 -5.88
C SER A 188 15.78 21.50 -6.46
N PHE A 189 16.68 22.40 -6.08
CA PHE A 189 18.10 22.40 -6.46
C PHE A 189 18.99 22.83 -5.28
N ASP A 190 20.31 22.85 -5.49
CA ASP A 190 21.34 23.14 -4.49
C ASP A 190 21.43 22.14 -3.33
N PHE A 191 20.94 20.91 -3.52
CA PHE A 191 21.10 19.85 -2.53
C PHE A 191 22.49 19.23 -2.61
N GLU A 192 23.12 19.08 -1.46
CA GLU A 192 24.35 18.29 -1.31
C GLU A 192 24.04 16.80 -1.15
N GLU A 193 25.01 15.95 -1.48
CA GLU A 193 24.83 14.51 -1.29
C GLU A 193 24.57 14.18 0.18
N GLY A 194 23.57 13.31 0.43
CA GLY A 194 23.11 12.96 1.77
C GLY A 194 22.13 13.98 2.40
N ALA A 195 21.91 15.15 1.77
CA ALA A 195 20.91 16.09 2.27
C ALA A 195 19.49 15.53 2.16
N LEU A 196 18.62 15.90 3.10
CA LEU A 196 17.19 15.59 3.03
C LEU A 196 16.55 16.41 1.91
N MET A 197 15.99 15.76 0.89
CA MET A 197 15.30 16.41 -0.24
C MET A 197 13.78 16.44 -0.05
N GLY A 198 13.24 15.52 0.71
CA GLY A 198 11.80 15.32 0.86
C GLY A 198 11.48 14.14 1.73
N LEU A 199 10.20 13.84 1.82
CA LEU A 199 9.71 12.64 2.49
C LEU A 199 8.82 11.81 1.55
N TRP A 200 8.95 10.50 1.64
CA TRP A 200 7.92 9.58 1.19
C TRP A 200 6.69 9.72 2.09
N ARG A 201 5.53 9.81 1.46
CA ARG A 201 4.23 9.78 2.11
C ARG A 201 3.42 8.67 1.48
N ILE A 202 3.17 7.61 2.25
CA ILE A 202 2.41 6.44 1.79
C ILE A 202 1.18 6.30 2.68
N LYS A 203 -0.01 6.48 2.09
CA LYS A 203 -1.28 6.27 2.79
C LYS A 203 -1.81 4.88 2.49
N MET A 204 -2.14 4.13 3.52
CA MET A 204 -2.54 2.73 3.43
C MET A 204 -3.90 2.53 4.12
N PRO A 205 -4.91 2.00 3.43
CA PRO A 205 -6.14 1.58 4.09
C PRO A 205 -5.87 0.46 5.09
N LYS A 206 -6.33 0.60 6.34
CA LYS A 206 -6.17 -0.46 7.38
C LYS A 206 -6.70 -1.81 6.92
N LYS A 207 -7.83 -1.81 6.16
CA LYS A 207 -8.41 -3.04 5.59
C LYS A 207 -7.43 -3.82 4.72
N GLU A 208 -6.57 -3.12 3.97
CA GLU A 208 -5.58 -3.77 3.11
C GLU A 208 -4.43 -4.37 3.93
N ILE A 209 -4.07 -3.73 5.04
CA ILE A 209 -3.06 -4.26 5.97
C ILE A 209 -3.60 -5.50 6.69
N ILE A 210 -4.84 -5.43 7.20
CA ILE A 210 -5.47 -6.54 7.94
C ILE A 210 -5.67 -7.78 7.06
N LYS A 211 -5.96 -7.59 5.77
CA LYS A 211 -6.16 -8.68 4.80
C LYS A 211 -4.92 -9.58 4.66
N ASN A 212 -3.74 -9.06 4.95
CA ASN A 212 -2.47 -9.75 4.79
C ASN A 212 -1.87 -10.22 6.15
N LEU A 213 -2.64 -10.14 7.24
CA LEU A 213 -2.32 -10.66 8.57
C LEU A 213 -2.96 -12.03 8.82
#